data_166769e36de3020fb3d270838a997562
#
_entry.id   166769e36de3020fb3d270838a997562
#
_cell.length_a   1.000
_cell.length_b   1.000
_cell.length_c   1.000
_cell.angle_alpha   90.00
_cell.angle_beta   90.00
_cell.angle_gamma   90.00
#
_symmetry.space_group_name_H-M   'P 1'
#
loop_
_entity.id
_entity.type
_entity.pdbx_description
1 polymer ?
#
loop_
_entity_poly.entity_id
_entity_poly.type
_entity_poly.pdbx_seq_one_letter_code
_entity_poly.pdbx_strand_id
1 'polypeptide(L)'
;GIIGAALGLAWAGQRCVAEIQFVDYIFNAIDLLKLSANGTWSSGGRFKTPMVVMTPTGSGIHGAVYHSHSFDSIATKIHGMKVVCPSTPLDAYGLMLSAIQDDSPVLYLKPKALLRTKGAELLPGEPEDERELKSMIDAPIGDRTHWQPRWPEMREYAVPIGEAKIAREGTDATVVVHGRLAPVALEVAQELSAQGAGEVEVLDLRSLIPYDWDRVSASIRKTGRVLFLNEETEITNFGEHIIRRTVDELFYELKVRPRLLAGKAVPGIGLSPGLEYATVPQKPDVERVLRDLLTEPA
;
A
#
# COMPACT_ATOMS: atom_id res chain seq x y z
N GLY A 1 -16.17 1.27 19.07
CA GLY A 1 -15.47 1.63 20.33
C GLY A 1 -14.03 2.05 20.06
N ILE A 2 -13.22 1.22 19.40
CA ILE A 2 -11.76 1.47 19.20
C ILE A 2 -11.50 2.82 18.51
N ILE A 3 -12.11 3.06 17.35
CA ILE A 3 -11.93 4.32 16.61
C ILE A 3 -12.47 5.53 17.41
N GLY A 4 -13.61 5.36 18.08
CA GLY A 4 -14.18 6.45 18.90
C GLY A 4 -13.27 6.81 20.08
N ALA A 5 -12.66 5.81 20.73
CA ALA A 5 -11.69 6.05 21.80
C ALA A 5 -10.42 6.75 21.28
N ALA A 6 -9.91 6.30 20.13
CA ALA A 6 -8.75 6.92 19.48
C ALA A 6 -9.02 8.38 19.08
N LEU A 7 -10.20 8.66 18.55
CA LEU A 7 -10.62 10.02 18.20
C LEU A 7 -10.69 10.91 19.44
N GLY A 8 -11.26 10.40 20.54
CA GLY A 8 -11.31 11.12 21.81
C GLY A 8 -9.93 11.42 22.38
N LEU A 9 -8.99 10.45 22.32
CA LEU A 9 -7.60 10.63 22.73
C LEU A 9 -6.89 11.70 21.87
N ALA A 10 -7.07 11.62 20.54
CA ALA A 10 -6.47 12.58 19.61
C ALA A 10 -6.97 14.02 19.89
N TRP A 11 -8.26 14.19 20.12
CA TRP A 11 -8.83 15.51 20.46
C TRP A 11 -8.45 15.99 21.87
N ALA A 12 -8.09 15.07 22.75
CA ALA A 12 -7.48 15.40 24.05
C ALA A 12 -5.95 15.70 23.93
N GLY A 13 -5.40 15.74 22.72
CA GLY A 13 -4.01 16.10 22.46
C GLY A 13 -3.01 14.93 22.54
N GLN A 14 -3.51 13.69 22.57
CA GLN A 14 -2.65 12.50 22.60
C GLN A 14 -2.47 11.93 21.19
N ARG A 15 -1.24 11.53 20.86
CA ARG A 15 -0.98 10.72 19.65
C ARG A 15 -1.28 9.27 19.96
N CYS A 16 -2.02 8.60 19.09
CA CYS A 16 -2.39 7.21 19.28
C CYS A 16 -2.39 6.41 17.99
N VAL A 17 -2.13 5.10 18.13
CA VAL A 17 -2.31 4.11 17.06
C VAL A 17 -3.43 3.18 17.51
N ALA A 18 -4.50 3.13 16.73
CA ALA A 18 -5.63 2.25 16.93
C ALA A 18 -5.61 1.14 15.88
N GLU A 19 -5.59 -0.11 16.29
CA GLU A 19 -5.61 -1.24 15.38
C GLU A 19 -7.01 -1.84 15.27
N ILE A 20 -7.48 -1.99 14.03
CA ILE A 20 -8.65 -2.81 13.68
C ILE A 20 -8.12 -4.12 13.12
N GLN A 21 -8.61 -5.24 13.65
CA GLN A 21 -8.08 -6.58 13.37
C GLN A 21 -8.06 -6.95 11.88
N PHE A 22 -9.09 -6.58 11.12
CA PHE A 22 -9.18 -6.69 9.66
C PHE A 22 -9.98 -5.50 9.12
N VAL A 23 -9.61 -5.04 7.93
CA VAL A 23 -10.29 -3.92 7.30
C VAL A 23 -11.77 -4.17 7.03
N ASP A 24 -12.14 -5.43 6.89
CA ASP A 24 -13.54 -5.89 6.76
C ASP A 24 -14.44 -5.41 7.92
N TYR A 25 -13.86 -5.15 9.09
CA TYR A 25 -14.61 -4.70 10.28
C TYR A 25 -14.64 -3.17 10.45
N ILE A 26 -13.97 -2.44 9.57
CA ILE A 26 -13.87 -0.97 9.68
C ILE A 26 -15.17 -0.26 9.27
N PHE A 27 -16.03 -0.93 8.49
CA PHE A 27 -17.27 -0.35 7.96
C PHE A 27 -18.17 0.25 9.04
N ASN A 28 -18.23 -0.37 10.21
CA ASN A 28 -19.01 0.13 11.35
C ASN A 28 -18.46 1.45 11.95
N ALA A 29 -17.28 1.90 11.53
CA ALA A 29 -16.61 3.09 12.03
C ALA A 29 -16.45 4.19 10.98
N ILE A 30 -17.03 4.05 9.80
CA ILE A 30 -16.90 5.03 8.70
C ILE A 30 -17.29 6.44 9.13
N ASP A 31 -18.35 6.60 9.90
CA ASP A 31 -18.77 7.91 10.42
C ASP A 31 -17.70 8.55 11.30
N LEU A 32 -17.05 7.77 12.15
CA LEU A 32 -15.98 8.25 13.02
C LEU A 32 -14.70 8.59 12.21
N LEU A 33 -14.39 7.81 11.19
CA LEU A 33 -13.29 8.12 10.26
C LEU A 33 -13.56 9.44 9.53
N LYS A 34 -14.78 9.61 9.02
CA LYS A 34 -15.20 10.86 8.37
C LYS A 34 -15.15 12.03 9.34
N LEU A 35 -15.64 11.86 10.57
CA LEU A 35 -15.62 12.89 11.60
C LEU A 35 -14.17 13.31 11.93
N SER A 36 -13.25 12.36 12.07
CA SER A 36 -11.83 12.63 12.33
C SER A 36 -11.19 13.46 11.20
N ALA A 37 -11.47 13.10 9.95
CA ALA A 37 -10.97 13.79 8.78
C ALA A 37 -11.55 15.21 8.63
N ASN A 38 -12.86 15.35 8.83
CA ASN A 38 -13.55 16.62 8.70
C ASN A 38 -13.19 17.62 9.81
N GLY A 39 -12.92 17.16 11.02
CA GLY A 39 -12.63 18.02 12.19
C GLY A 39 -11.45 18.94 11.95
N THR A 40 -10.36 18.41 11.42
CA THR A 40 -9.17 19.19 11.11
C THR A 40 -9.47 20.23 10.02
N TRP A 41 -10.13 19.84 8.95
CA TRP A 41 -10.44 20.73 7.83
C TRP A 41 -11.45 21.81 8.21
N SER A 42 -12.57 21.45 8.83
CA SER A 42 -13.66 22.38 9.18
C SER A 42 -13.25 23.44 10.22
N SER A 43 -12.24 23.12 11.03
CA SER A 43 -11.69 24.04 12.04
C SER A 43 -10.58 24.94 11.47
N GLY A 44 -10.23 24.83 10.17
CA GLY A 44 -9.08 25.53 9.59
C GLY A 44 -7.75 25.11 10.21
N GLY A 45 -7.61 23.82 10.57
CA GLY A 45 -6.40 23.25 11.17
C GLY A 45 -6.25 23.48 12.68
N ARG A 46 -7.23 24.13 13.34
CA ARG A 46 -7.17 24.35 14.79
C ARG A 46 -7.40 23.06 15.58
N PHE A 47 -8.26 22.17 15.08
CA PHE A 47 -8.43 20.84 15.62
C PHE A 47 -7.48 19.88 14.91
N LYS A 48 -6.44 19.48 15.59
CA LYS A 48 -5.56 18.39 15.15
C LYS A 48 -6.20 17.07 15.52
N THR A 49 -5.99 16.06 14.69
CA THR A 49 -6.50 14.70 14.96
C THR A 49 -5.34 13.70 14.73
N PRO A 50 -4.29 13.75 15.58
CA PRO A 50 -3.08 12.95 15.42
C PRO A 50 -3.34 11.49 15.82
N MET A 51 -4.09 10.78 15.00
CA MET A 51 -4.35 9.35 15.19
C MET A 51 -4.00 8.54 13.96
N VAL A 52 -3.43 7.38 14.17
CA VAL A 52 -3.23 6.37 13.14
C VAL A 52 -4.26 5.28 13.33
N VAL A 53 -5.02 4.97 12.29
CA VAL A 53 -5.88 3.80 12.25
C VAL A 53 -5.18 2.76 11.40
N MET A 54 -4.63 1.73 12.05
CA MET A 54 -3.92 0.65 11.38
C MET A 54 -4.84 -0.55 11.19
N THR A 55 -4.84 -1.13 10.00
CA THR A 55 -5.65 -2.32 9.73
C THR A 55 -5.02 -3.21 8.66
N PRO A 56 -5.03 -4.54 8.85
CA PRO A 56 -4.68 -5.48 7.80
C PRO A 56 -5.67 -5.41 6.62
N THR A 57 -5.14 -5.37 5.40
CA THR A 57 -5.90 -5.23 4.16
C THR A 57 -5.49 -6.28 3.13
N GLY A 58 -6.35 -6.52 2.15
CA GLY A 58 -6.05 -7.30 0.95
C GLY A 58 -6.18 -8.81 1.12
N SER A 59 -5.95 -9.52 0.05
CA SER A 59 -5.98 -10.98 -0.10
C SER A 59 -4.62 -11.65 0.16
N GLY A 60 -4.47 -12.89 -0.23
CA GLY A 60 -3.20 -13.64 -0.17
C GLY A 60 -3.00 -14.46 1.10
N ILE A 61 -4.04 -14.62 1.94
CA ILE A 61 -3.99 -15.45 3.15
C ILE A 61 -5.15 -16.48 3.22
N HIS A 62 -5.94 -16.59 2.17
CA HIS A 62 -7.15 -17.42 2.12
C HIS A 62 -8.15 -17.06 3.23
N GLY A 63 -8.35 -15.77 3.46
CA GLY A 63 -9.17 -15.24 4.56
C GLY A 63 -10.67 -15.24 4.29
N ALA A 64 -11.11 -15.66 3.11
CA ALA A 64 -12.50 -15.64 2.66
C ALA A 64 -13.15 -14.23 2.71
N VAL A 65 -14.46 -14.18 2.64
CA VAL A 65 -15.26 -12.96 2.50
C VAL A 65 -15.13 -11.94 3.65
N TYR A 66 -14.69 -12.37 4.83
CA TYR A 66 -14.58 -11.52 6.02
C TYR A 66 -13.16 -11.12 6.40
N HIS A 67 -12.14 -11.57 5.64
CA HIS A 67 -10.74 -11.31 5.95
C HIS A 67 -9.88 -11.05 4.72
N SER A 68 -10.47 -10.69 3.58
CA SER A 68 -9.73 -10.51 2.33
C SER A 68 -10.01 -9.18 1.64
N HIS A 69 -10.80 -8.31 2.25
CA HIS A 69 -11.14 -7.02 1.64
C HIS A 69 -9.90 -6.13 1.47
N SER A 70 -9.86 -5.43 0.36
CA SER A 70 -9.14 -4.17 0.21
C SER A 70 -10.09 -3.02 0.57
N PHE A 71 -9.56 -1.85 0.83
CA PHE A 71 -10.38 -0.73 1.28
C PHE A 71 -9.97 0.58 0.58
N ASP A 72 -9.14 0.46 -0.43
CA ASP A 72 -8.48 1.58 -1.09
C ASP A 72 -9.48 2.59 -1.64
N SER A 73 -10.50 2.10 -2.35
CA SER A 73 -11.52 2.93 -3.01
C SER A 73 -12.39 3.68 -1.99
N ILE A 74 -12.70 3.08 -0.86
CA ILE A 74 -13.47 3.72 0.20
C ILE A 74 -12.58 4.68 1.00
N ALA A 75 -11.37 4.24 1.35
CA ALA A 75 -10.41 5.05 2.09
C ALA A 75 -10.10 6.37 1.39
N THR A 76 -9.85 6.32 0.09
CA THR A 76 -9.52 7.51 -0.72
C THR A 76 -10.68 8.49 -0.90
N LYS A 77 -11.91 8.08 -0.59
CA LYS A 77 -13.11 8.96 -0.58
C LYS A 77 -13.35 9.66 0.77
N ILE A 78 -12.61 9.30 1.81
CA ILE A 78 -12.68 9.97 3.11
C ILE A 78 -11.75 11.19 3.08
N HIS A 79 -12.18 12.25 2.43
CA HIS A 79 -11.36 13.47 2.27
C HIS A 79 -10.97 14.09 3.60
N GLY A 80 -9.69 14.45 3.72
CA GLY A 80 -9.08 14.96 4.95
C GLY A 80 -8.33 13.89 5.77
N MET A 81 -8.48 12.60 5.41
CA MET A 81 -7.68 11.50 5.95
C MET A 81 -6.53 11.18 4.99
N LYS A 82 -5.33 11.00 5.51
CA LYS A 82 -4.21 10.46 4.74
C LYS A 82 -4.32 8.94 4.68
N VAL A 83 -3.88 8.35 3.56
CA VAL A 83 -3.96 6.89 3.35
C VAL A 83 -2.61 6.40 2.86
N VAL A 84 -2.01 5.46 3.59
CA VAL A 84 -0.73 4.84 3.25
C VAL A 84 -0.87 3.32 3.16
N CYS A 85 -0.10 2.72 2.26
CA CYS A 85 -0.09 1.27 2.04
C CYS A 85 1.34 0.83 1.67
N PRO A 86 2.19 0.46 2.65
CA PRO A 86 3.57 0.06 2.39
C PRO A 86 3.66 -1.27 1.66
N SER A 87 4.74 -1.46 0.91
CA SER A 87 5.02 -2.67 0.15
C SER A 87 6.30 -3.40 0.62
N THR A 88 7.12 -2.75 1.45
CA THR A 88 8.35 -3.33 2.01
C THR A 88 8.40 -3.10 3.53
N PRO A 89 9.18 -3.91 4.29
CA PRO A 89 9.40 -3.67 5.72
C PRO A 89 9.99 -2.30 6.03
N LEU A 90 10.93 -1.82 5.22
CA LEU A 90 11.55 -0.51 5.42
C LEU A 90 10.54 0.63 5.21
N ASP A 91 9.72 0.55 4.15
CA ASP A 91 8.64 1.53 3.93
C ASP A 91 7.58 1.43 5.03
N ALA A 92 7.29 0.21 5.52
CA ALA A 92 6.34 0.03 6.62
C ALA A 92 6.83 0.73 7.90
N TYR A 93 8.09 0.58 8.24
CA TYR A 93 8.70 1.27 9.37
C TYR A 93 8.67 2.81 9.19
N GLY A 94 9.16 3.29 8.06
CA GLY A 94 9.27 4.73 7.80
C GLY A 94 7.93 5.44 7.68
N LEU A 95 6.94 4.81 7.01
CA LEU A 95 5.59 5.37 6.91
C LEU A 95 4.84 5.36 8.25
N MET A 96 5.10 4.37 9.12
CA MET A 96 4.50 4.35 10.46
C MET A 96 5.03 5.51 11.31
N LEU A 97 6.33 5.78 11.27
CA LEU A 97 6.91 6.94 11.97
C LEU A 97 6.31 8.25 11.45
N SER A 98 6.22 8.41 10.13
CA SER A 98 5.59 9.59 9.53
C SER A 98 4.11 9.72 9.90
N ALA A 99 3.37 8.61 9.93
CA ALA A 99 1.96 8.60 10.31
C ALA A 99 1.75 9.00 11.78
N ILE A 100 2.62 8.55 12.69
CA ILE A 100 2.56 8.91 14.12
C ILE A 100 2.90 10.40 14.33
N GLN A 101 3.83 10.94 13.54
CA GLN A 101 4.24 12.34 13.63
C GLN A 101 3.23 13.31 13.01
N ASP A 102 2.35 12.82 12.13
CA ASP A 102 1.37 13.66 11.44
C ASP A 102 0.28 14.18 12.40
N ASP A 103 -0.13 15.41 12.20
CA ASP A 103 -1.21 16.05 12.96
C ASP A 103 -2.61 15.76 12.38
N SER A 104 -2.67 15.15 11.19
CA SER A 104 -3.92 14.71 10.54
C SER A 104 -4.16 13.22 10.82
N PRO A 105 -5.42 12.74 10.72
CA PRO A 105 -5.67 11.31 10.84
C PRO A 105 -5.08 10.56 9.64
N VAL A 106 -4.42 9.43 9.92
CA VAL A 106 -3.81 8.56 8.91
C VAL A 106 -4.44 7.18 8.97
N LEU A 107 -4.95 6.69 7.85
CA LEU A 107 -5.32 5.29 7.67
C LEU A 107 -4.12 4.53 7.12
N TYR A 108 -3.63 3.59 7.91
CA TYR A 108 -2.47 2.77 7.60
C TYR A 108 -2.93 1.37 7.18
N LEU A 109 -2.96 1.13 5.87
CA LEU A 109 -3.36 -0.15 5.27
C LEU A 109 -2.15 -1.10 5.27
N LYS A 110 -2.24 -2.19 6.03
CA LYS A 110 -1.18 -3.17 6.24
C LYS A 110 -1.44 -4.41 5.38
N PRO A 111 -0.77 -4.61 4.21
CA PRO A 111 -1.02 -5.75 3.35
C PRO A 111 -0.75 -7.08 4.05
N LYS A 112 -1.76 -7.89 4.25
CA LYS A 112 -1.68 -9.15 5.03
C LYS A 112 -0.69 -10.15 4.45
N ALA A 113 -0.69 -10.29 3.13
CA ALA A 113 0.22 -11.21 2.44
C ALA A 113 1.70 -10.87 2.65
N LEU A 114 2.03 -9.61 2.98
CA LEU A 114 3.40 -9.15 3.17
C LEU A 114 3.88 -9.21 4.63
N LEU A 115 3.03 -9.55 5.60
CA LEU A 115 3.38 -9.50 7.03
C LEU A 115 4.53 -10.42 7.44
N ARG A 116 4.84 -11.43 6.62
CA ARG A 116 5.95 -12.36 6.86
C ARG A 116 7.06 -12.24 5.80
N THR A 117 7.01 -11.23 4.96
CA THR A 117 8.02 -11.00 3.92
C THR A 117 9.26 -10.41 4.57
N LYS A 118 10.41 -10.98 4.27
CA LYS A 118 11.71 -10.40 4.62
C LYS A 118 12.01 -9.24 3.68
N GLY A 119 12.53 -8.13 4.22
CA GLY A 119 13.02 -7.02 3.43
C GLY A 119 14.35 -7.35 2.76
N ALA A 120 14.58 -6.76 1.60
CA ALA A 120 15.90 -6.73 0.97
C ALA A 120 16.80 -5.66 1.60
N GLU A 121 16.20 -4.64 2.21
CA GLU A 121 16.88 -3.53 2.87
C GLU A 121 16.74 -3.69 4.40
N LEU A 122 17.83 -3.49 5.13
CA LEU A 122 17.82 -3.51 6.60
C LEU A 122 17.09 -2.28 7.15
N LEU A 123 16.40 -2.45 8.26
CA LEU A 123 15.90 -1.32 9.03
C LEU A 123 17.07 -0.56 9.67
N PRO A 124 17.03 0.78 9.74
CA PRO A 124 18.10 1.54 10.34
C PRO A 124 18.32 1.18 11.82
N GLY A 125 19.49 0.63 12.13
CA GLY A 125 19.85 0.11 13.46
C GLY A 125 19.68 -1.40 13.62
N GLU A 126 19.10 -2.08 12.63
CA GLU A 126 19.03 -3.54 12.61
C GLU A 126 20.42 -4.15 12.39
N PRO A 127 20.81 -5.22 13.15
CA PRO A 127 22.04 -5.94 12.91
C PRO A 127 22.09 -6.55 11.49
N GLU A 128 23.26 -6.49 10.85
CA GLU A 128 23.48 -7.15 9.55
C GLU A 128 23.47 -8.68 9.67
N ASP A 129 23.92 -9.20 10.82
CA ASP A 129 23.90 -10.65 11.09
C ASP A 129 22.51 -11.10 11.55
N GLU A 130 21.82 -11.87 10.70
CA GLU A 130 20.50 -12.46 11.01
C GLU A 130 20.52 -13.32 12.30
N ARG A 131 21.65 -13.94 12.65
CA ARG A 131 21.77 -14.74 13.88
C ARG A 131 21.78 -13.85 15.11
N GLU A 132 22.45 -12.71 15.02
CA GLU A 132 22.45 -11.70 16.07
C GLU A 132 21.03 -11.17 16.29
N LEU A 133 20.34 -10.74 15.23
CA LEU A 133 18.96 -10.29 15.29
C LEU A 133 18.04 -11.36 15.92
N LYS A 134 18.12 -12.61 15.45
CA LYS A 134 17.34 -13.71 16.01
C LYS A 134 17.64 -13.93 17.50
N SER A 135 18.89 -13.85 17.92
CA SER A 135 19.25 -13.99 19.33
C SER A 135 18.64 -12.92 20.23
N MET A 136 18.33 -11.76 19.65
CA MET A 136 17.74 -10.62 20.35
C MET A 136 16.21 -10.73 20.44
N ILE A 137 15.55 -11.17 19.38
CA ILE A 137 14.10 -11.07 19.24
C ILE A 137 13.34 -12.42 19.31
N ASP A 138 14.01 -13.53 18.98
CA ASP A 138 13.36 -14.85 18.97
C ASP A 138 13.30 -15.47 20.36
N ALA A 139 12.11 -15.94 20.73
CA ALA A 139 11.94 -16.65 21.98
C ALA A 139 12.68 -18.00 21.95
N PRO A 140 13.40 -18.39 23.02
CA PRO A 140 14.04 -19.69 23.11
C PRO A 140 13.03 -20.83 23.10
N ILE A 141 13.47 -22.00 22.67
CA ILE A 141 12.69 -23.23 22.80
C ILE A 141 12.71 -23.65 24.29
N GLY A 142 11.54 -23.84 24.90
CA GLY A 142 11.41 -24.27 26.29
C GLY A 142 10.83 -23.18 27.20
N ASP A 143 11.37 -23.06 28.41
CA ASP A 143 10.88 -22.08 29.39
C ASP A 143 11.08 -20.64 28.94
N ARG A 144 10.00 -19.88 28.89
CA ARG A 144 9.93 -18.46 28.47
C ARG A 144 9.50 -17.54 29.57
N THR A 145 9.40 -18.01 30.81
CA THR A 145 8.80 -17.27 31.95
C THR A 145 9.47 -15.92 32.19
N HIS A 146 10.76 -15.82 31.94
CA HIS A 146 11.54 -14.59 32.14
C HIS A 146 12.14 -14.03 30.84
N TRP A 147 11.77 -14.60 29.68
CA TRP A 147 12.30 -14.13 28.42
C TRP A 147 11.57 -12.85 27.98
N GLN A 148 12.36 -11.89 27.53
CA GLN A 148 11.89 -10.67 26.87
C GLN A 148 12.76 -10.40 25.65
N PRO A 149 12.18 -9.98 24.51
CA PRO A 149 12.97 -9.59 23.36
C PRO A 149 13.82 -8.37 23.70
N ARG A 150 15.05 -8.36 23.21
CA ARG A 150 15.92 -7.18 23.21
C ARG A 150 15.85 -6.58 21.80
N TRP A 151 15.14 -5.49 21.68
CA TRP A 151 15.05 -4.82 20.39
C TRP A 151 16.36 -4.13 20.04
N PRO A 152 16.81 -4.13 18.75
CA PRO A 152 17.91 -3.30 18.30
C PRO A 152 17.66 -1.83 18.62
N GLU A 153 18.71 -1.05 18.77
CA GLU A 153 18.60 0.41 18.90
C GLU A 153 18.27 0.99 17.52
N MET A 154 16.97 1.08 17.25
CA MET A 154 16.45 1.55 15.98
C MET A 154 16.72 3.03 15.79
N ARG A 155 17.19 3.40 14.60
CA ARG A 155 17.41 4.80 14.22
C ARG A 155 16.15 5.37 13.59
N GLU A 156 15.95 6.67 13.74
CA GLU A 156 14.85 7.35 13.08
C GLU A 156 15.00 7.26 11.55
N TYR A 157 13.93 6.85 10.91
CA TYR A 157 13.81 6.78 9.46
C TYR A 157 12.37 7.06 9.08
N ALA A 158 12.09 8.25 8.57
CA ALA A 158 10.75 8.66 8.16
C ALA A 158 10.66 8.63 6.63
N VAL A 159 9.58 8.06 6.13
CA VAL A 159 9.20 8.12 4.71
C VAL A 159 8.12 9.18 4.55
N PRO A 160 8.33 10.27 3.79
CA PRO A 160 7.31 11.30 3.63
C PRO A 160 6.02 10.75 3.02
N ILE A 161 4.89 11.04 3.66
CA ILE A 161 3.58 10.67 3.12
C ILE A 161 3.30 11.48 1.87
N GLY A 162 3.00 10.81 0.77
CA GLY A 162 2.77 11.44 -0.52
C GLY A 162 3.92 11.33 -1.50
N GLU A 163 5.03 10.69 -1.13
CA GLU A 163 6.15 10.41 -2.04
C GLU A 163 6.13 8.95 -2.50
N ALA A 164 6.12 8.74 -3.81
CA ALA A 164 6.26 7.42 -4.42
C ALA A 164 7.74 6.98 -4.47
N LYS A 165 7.99 5.69 -4.65
CA LYS A 165 9.33 5.10 -4.83
C LYS A 165 9.43 4.48 -6.22
N ILE A 166 10.47 4.80 -6.98
CA ILE A 166 10.84 4.01 -8.15
C ILE A 166 11.58 2.78 -7.62
N ALA A 167 10.87 1.66 -7.57
CA ALA A 167 11.43 0.38 -7.10
C ALA A 167 12.32 -0.28 -8.16
N ARG A 168 12.07 0.02 -9.44
CA ARG A 168 12.89 -0.38 -10.60
C ARG A 168 12.79 0.68 -11.69
N GLU A 169 13.93 1.09 -12.22
CA GLU A 169 13.97 1.95 -13.40
C GLU A 169 13.61 1.16 -14.66
N GLY A 170 12.98 1.84 -15.63
CA GLY A 170 12.62 1.28 -16.92
C GLY A 170 12.28 2.37 -17.94
N THR A 171 12.23 2.01 -19.23
CA THR A 171 12.04 2.96 -20.33
C THR A 171 10.90 2.62 -21.28
N ASP A 172 10.37 1.39 -21.24
CA ASP A 172 9.42 0.90 -22.24
C ASP A 172 7.98 0.93 -21.77
N ALA A 173 7.74 0.70 -20.48
CA ALA A 173 6.43 0.81 -19.83
C ALA A 173 6.59 1.16 -18.35
N THR A 174 5.53 1.71 -17.74
CA THR A 174 5.44 2.00 -16.30
C THR A 174 4.35 1.14 -15.67
N VAL A 175 4.65 0.52 -14.53
CA VAL A 175 3.65 -0.04 -13.62
C VAL A 175 3.53 0.87 -12.41
N VAL A 176 2.35 1.44 -12.20
CA VAL A 176 1.99 2.18 -10.98
C VAL A 176 1.25 1.22 -10.05
N VAL A 177 1.81 0.98 -8.88
CA VAL A 177 1.36 -0.10 -7.98
C VAL A 177 1.47 0.32 -6.52
N HIS A 178 0.83 -0.42 -5.61
CA HIS A 178 1.00 -0.31 -4.16
C HIS A 178 0.70 -1.65 -3.47
N GLY A 179 1.15 -1.78 -2.23
CA GLY A 179 0.83 -2.90 -1.36
C GLY A 179 1.32 -4.25 -1.89
N ARG A 180 0.48 -5.28 -1.77
CA ARG A 180 0.82 -6.68 -2.07
C ARG A 180 1.36 -6.91 -3.49
N LEU A 181 0.88 -6.17 -4.45
CA LEU A 181 1.25 -6.38 -5.85
C LEU A 181 2.56 -5.69 -6.26
N ALA A 182 3.14 -4.82 -5.43
CA ALA A 182 4.41 -4.16 -5.76
C ALA A 182 5.58 -5.15 -5.91
N PRO A 183 5.84 -6.09 -4.97
CA PRO A 183 6.86 -7.11 -5.18
C PRO A 183 6.56 -8.03 -6.37
N VAL A 184 5.29 -8.33 -6.67
CA VAL A 184 4.91 -9.11 -7.85
C VAL A 184 5.25 -8.38 -9.14
N ALA A 185 4.93 -7.08 -9.23
CA ALA A 185 5.28 -6.25 -10.37
C ALA A 185 6.80 -6.16 -10.57
N LEU A 186 7.56 -6.04 -9.48
CA LEU A 186 9.02 -6.01 -9.52
C LEU A 186 9.61 -7.32 -10.06
N GLU A 187 9.11 -8.46 -9.58
CA GLU A 187 9.54 -9.78 -10.06
C GLU A 187 9.26 -9.96 -11.55
N VAL A 188 8.04 -9.63 -12.01
CA VAL A 188 7.67 -9.73 -13.42
C VAL A 188 8.52 -8.78 -14.28
N ALA A 189 8.74 -7.55 -13.84
CA ALA A 189 9.59 -6.59 -14.55
C ALA A 189 11.03 -7.11 -14.74
N GLN A 190 11.60 -7.73 -13.70
CA GLN A 190 12.92 -8.36 -13.76
C GLN A 190 12.97 -9.54 -14.74
N GLU A 191 11.94 -10.39 -14.72
CA GLU A 191 11.84 -11.54 -15.64
C GLU A 191 11.69 -11.10 -17.11
N LEU A 192 10.88 -10.08 -17.37
CA LEU A 192 10.70 -9.53 -18.72
C LEU A 192 12.01 -8.93 -19.25
N SER A 193 12.74 -8.20 -18.43
CA SER A 193 14.07 -7.68 -18.78
C SER A 193 15.06 -8.80 -19.06
N ALA A 194 15.15 -9.82 -18.22
CA ALA A 194 16.03 -10.96 -18.41
C ALA A 194 15.74 -11.75 -19.70
N GLN A 195 14.50 -11.71 -20.18
CA GLN A 195 14.07 -12.32 -21.44
C GLN A 195 14.23 -11.38 -22.65
N GLY A 196 14.70 -10.15 -22.46
CA GLY A 196 14.79 -9.14 -23.51
C GLY A 196 13.43 -8.67 -24.05
N ALA A 197 12.36 -8.82 -23.26
CA ALA A 197 11.01 -8.45 -23.67
C ALA A 197 10.70 -6.96 -23.47
N GLY A 198 11.47 -6.26 -22.64
CA GLY A 198 11.36 -4.82 -22.40
C GLY A 198 11.77 -4.41 -20.99
N GLU A 199 12.02 -3.10 -20.83
CA GLU A 199 12.45 -2.49 -19.58
C GLU A 199 11.27 -1.77 -18.90
N VAL A 200 10.66 -2.45 -17.93
CA VAL A 200 9.49 -1.95 -17.20
C VAL A 200 9.93 -1.20 -15.94
N GLU A 201 9.49 0.05 -15.84
CA GLU A 201 9.60 0.83 -14.60
C GLU A 201 8.52 0.41 -13.61
N VAL A 202 8.92 0.19 -12.36
CA VAL A 202 7.98 -0.12 -11.26
C VAL A 202 7.98 1.05 -10.29
N LEU A 203 6.84 1.74 -10.22
CA LEU A 203 6.60 2.89 -9.35
C LEU A 203 5.62 2.48 -8.25
N ASP A 204 6.14 2.36 -7.02
CA ASP A 204 5.36 2.07 -5.84
C ASP A 204 4.85 3.37 -5.21
N LEU A 205 3.53 3.52 -5.17
CA LEU A 205 2.89 4.73 -4.62
C LEU A 205 3.13 4.92 -3.13
N ARG A 206 3.19 3.84 -2.34
CA ARG A 206 3.31 3.86 -0.87
C ARG A 206 2.22 4.67 -0.15
N SER A 207 1.73 5.74 -0.76
CA SER A 207 0.67 6.62 -0.28
C SER A 207 -0.40 6.80 -1.35
N LEU A 208 -1.67 6.67 -0.94
CA LEU A 208 -2.82 6.84 -1.84
C LEU A 208 -3.44 8.24 -1.69
N ILE A 209 -3.43 8.80 -0.50
CA ILE A 209 -3.86 10.17 -0.22
C ILE A 209 -2.89 10.81 0.79
N PRO A 210 -2.16 11.87 0.40
CA PRO A 210 -1.94 12.27 -0.99
C PRO A 210 -1.11 11.24 -1.75
N TYR A 211 -1.19 11.23 -3.08
CA TYR A 211 -0.28 10.45 -3.93
C TYR A 211 0.64 11.36 -4.74
N ASP A 212 1.77 10.81 -5.17
CA ASP A 212 2.83 11.53 -5.89
C ASP A 212 2.50 11.63 -7.39
N TRP A 213 1.64 12.57 -7.75
CA TRP A 213 1.28 12.78 -9.15
C TRP A 213 2.47 13.25 -10.00
N ASP A 214 3.35 14.04 -9.46
CA ASP A 214 4.50 14.56 -10.19
C ASP A 214 5.40 13.41 -10.65
N ARG A 215 5.67 12.46 -9.77
CA ARG A 215 6.47 11.28 -10.11
C ARG A 215 5.72 10.32 -11.04
N VAL A 216 4.43 10.09 -10.82
CA VAL A 216 3.57 9.30 -11.70
C VAL A 216 3.55 9.89 -13.11
N SER A 217 3.30 11.20 -13.24
CA SER A 217 3.22 11.87 -14.54
C SER A 217 4.57 11.90 -15.26
N ALA A 218 5.68 12.10 -14.55
CA ALA A 218 7.03 12.05 -15.11
C ALA A 218 7.35 10.66 -15.68
N SER A 219 7.00 9.60 -14.94
CA SER A 219 7.19 8.22 -15.37
C SER A 219 6.36 7.89 -16.62
N ILE A 220 5.08 8.32 -16.65
CA ILE A 220 4.23 8.11 -17.84
C ILE A 220 4.76 8.86 -19.06
N ARG A 221 5.22 10.12 -18.92
CA ARG A 221 5.85 10.87 -20.01
C ARG A 221 7.10 10.17 -20.54
N LYS A 222 7.89 9.56 -19.66
CA LYS A 222 9.10 8.84 -20.04
C LYS A 222 8.78 7.61 -20.92
N THR A 223 7.79 6.82 -20.54
CA THR A 223 7.51 5.52 -21.17
C THR A 223 6.40 5.57 -22.23
N GLY A 224 5.39 6.40 -22.04
CA GLY A 224 4.18 6.49 -22.86
C GLY A 224 3.24 5.27 -22.76
N ARG A 225 3.57 4.30 -21.91
CA ARG A 225 2.80 3.06 -21.68
C ARG A 225 2.64 2.85 -20.19
N VAL A 226 1.41 2.68 -19.69
CA VAL A 226 1.17 2.56 -18.25
C VAL A 226 0.15 1.49 -17.90
N LEU A 227 0.50 0.69 -16.89
CA LEU A 227 -0.39 -0.22 -16.18
C LEU A 227 -0.60 0.29 -14.77
N PHE A 228 -1.86 0.52 -14.37
CA PHE A 228 -2.25 0.70 -12.98
C PHE A 228 -2.64 -0.66 -12.41
N LEU A 229 -1.97 -1.05 -11.33
CA LEU A 229 -2.05 -2.40 -10.76
C LEU A 229 -2.40 -2.32 -9.28
N ASN A 230 -3.53 -2.88 -8.89
CA ASN A 230 -3.89 -3.08 -7.49
C ASN A 230 -4.85 -4.27 -7.33
N GLU A 231 -5.12 -4.68 -6.10
CA GLU A 231 -5.98 -5.84 -5.82
C GLU A 231 -7.42 -5.50 -5.45
N GLU A 232 -7.75 -4.22 -5.26
CA GLU A 232 -9.11 -3.77 -5.02
C GLU A 232 -9.99 -4.06 -6.26
N THR A 233 -11.30 -4.14 -6.05
CA THR A 233 -12.25 -4.36 -7.14
C THR A 233 -12.07 -3.34 -8.28
N GLU A 234 -12.32 -3.76 -9.51
CA GLU A 234 -12.23 -2.91 -10.69
C GLU A 234 -13.24 -1.75 -10.68
N ILE A 235 -14.37 -1.90 -9.98
CA ILE A 235 -15.44 -0.88 -9.94
C ILE A 235 -15.09 0.22 -8.92
N THR A 236 -15.09 1.47 -9.35
CA THR A 236 -14.74 2.67 -8.55
C THR A 236 -13.33 2.60 -7.95
N ASN A 237 -12.45 1.90 -8.62
CA ASN A 237 -11.07 1.67 -8.21
C ASN A 237 -10.25 2.96 -8.15
N PHE A 238 -9.28 3.04 -7.23
CA PHE A 238 -8.35 4.17 -7.17
C PHE A 238 -7.56 4.33 -8.49
N GLY A 239 -7.24 3.22 -9.15
CA GLY A 239 -6.61 3.23 -10.48
C GLY A 239 -7.46 3.92 -11.55
N GLU A 240 -8.79 3.81 -11.51
CA GLU A 240 -9.67 4.54 -12.42
C GLU A 240 -9.53 6.05 -12.26
N HIS A 241 -9.40 6.54 -11.01
CA HIS A 241 -9.13 7.96 -10.76
C HIS A 241 -7.82 8.41 -11.41
N ILE A 242 -6.76 7.63 -11.25
CA ILE A 242 -5.45 7.99 -11.82
C ILE A 242 -5.48 7.87 -13.36
N ILE A 243 -6.15 6.86 -13.93
CA ILE A 243 -6.34 6.74 -15.38
C ILE A 243 -7.06 7.95 -15.94
N ARG A 244 -8.18 8.36 -15.34
CA ARG A 244 -8.90 9.56 -15.77
C ARG A 244 -7.99 10.78 -15.76
N ARG A 245 -7.21 10.98 -14.69
CA ARG A 245 -6.26 12.10 -14.61
C ARG A 245 -5.14 11.97 -15.65
N THR A 246 -4.65 10.77 -15.90
CA THR A 246 -3.66 10.50 -16.95
C THR A 246 -4.20 10.89 -18.34
N VAL A 247 -5.43 10.50 -18.64
CA VAL A 247 -6.07 10.86 -19.93
C VAL A 247 -6.32 12.37 -20.02
N ASP A 248 -6.78 13.01 -18.95
CA ASP A 248 -7.04 14.45 -18.95
C ASP A 248 -5.77 15.28 -19.14
N GLU A 249 -4.66 14.89 -18.50
CA GLU A 249 -3.44 15.71 -18.44
C GLU A 249 -2.31 15.25 -19.40
N LEU A 250 -2.32 13.96 -19.79
CA LEU A 250 -1.20 13.32 -20.52
C LEU A 250 -1.64 12.60 -21.80
N PHE A 251 -2.84 12.85 -22.32
CA PHE A 251 -3.37 12.11 -23.47
C PHE A 251 -2.40 12.03 -24.65
N TYR A 252 -1.77 13.14 -25.00
CA TYR A 252 -0.85 13.25 -26.13
C TYR A 252 0.56 12.68 -25.86
N GLU A 253 0.84 12.29 -24.64
CA GLU A 253 2.08 11.64 -24.21
C GLU A 253 1.95 10.10 -24.26
N LEU A 254 0.72 9.60 -24.38
CA LEU A 254 0.44 8.17 -24.39
C LEU A 254 0.70 7.58 -25.78
N LYS A 255 1.49 6.51 -25.84
CA LYS A 255 1.70 5.70 -27.05
C LYS A 255 0.54 4.73 -27.28
N VAL A 256 -0.07 4.25 -26.18
CA VAL A 256 -1.19 3.31 -26.18
C VAL A 256 -2.14 3.67 -25.05
N ARG A 257 -3.33 3.09 -25.05
CA ARG A 257 -4.30 3.33 -23.95
C ARG A 257 -3.74 2.87 -22.60
N PRO A 258 -3.95 3.62 -21.51
CA PRO A 258 -3.61 3.17 -20.16
C PRO A 258 -4.41 1.91 -19.80
N ARG A 259 -3.80 1.01 -19.03
CA ARG A 259 -4.42 -0.26 -18.60
C ARG A 259 -4.67 -0.23 -17.10
N LEU A 260 -5.77 -0.85 -16.67
CA LEU A 260 -6.06 -1.21 -15.30
C LEU A 260 -6.07 -2.72 -15.18
N LEU A 261 -5.32 -3.26 -14.22
CA LEU A 261 -5.44 -4.64 -13.77
C LEU A 261 -5.80 -4.62 -12.28
N ALA A 262 -7.01 -5.04 -11.97
CA ALA A 262 -7.61 -4.95 -10.65
C ALA A 262 -8.35 -6.25 -10.30
N GLY A 263 -8.85 -6.35 -9.07
CA GLY A 263 -9.71 -7.44 -8.64
C GLY A 263 -11.04 -7.44 -9.35
N LYS A 264 -11.63 -8.60 -9.54
CA LYS A 264 -12.95 -8.74 -10.16
C LYS A 264 -14.06 -8.25 -9.26
N ALA A 265 -15.11 -7.70 -9.86
CA ALA A 265 -16.33 -7.29 -9.17
C ALA A 265 -17.16 -8.50 -8.75
N VAL A 266 -16.82 -9.09 -7.61
CA VAL A 266 -17.54 -10.20 -6.99
C VAL A 266 -17.97 -9.84 -5.57
N PRO A 267 -19.03 -10.46 -5.02
CA PRO A 267 -19.53 -10.14 -3.67
C PRO A 267 -18.53 -10.40 -2.54
N GLY A 268 -17.51 -11.20 -2.78
CA GLY A 268 -16.47 -11.52 -1.81
C GLY A 268 -15.44 -12.47 -2.37
N ILE A 269 -14.26 -12.45 -1.77
CA ILE A 269 -13.14 -13.33 -2.14
C ILE A 269 -13.35 -14.71 -1.51
N GLY A 270 -13.21 -15.78 -2.31
CA GLY A 270 -13.45 -17.13 -1.87
C GLY A 270 -12.34 -17.66 -0.95
N LEU A 271 -12.70 -18.67 -0.12
CA LEU A 271 -11.76 -19.29 0.83
C LEU A 271 -10.69 -20.15 0.15
N SER A 272 -11.06 -20.89 -0.90
CA SER A 272 -10.11 -21.78 -1.55
C SER A 272 -9.08 -21.00 -2.37
N PRO A 273 -7.82 -21.48 -2.47
CA PRO A 273 -6.79 -20.82 -3.27
C PRO A 273 -7.24 -20.53 -4.71
N GLY A 274 -7.89 -21.49 -5.36
CA GLY A 274 -8.38 -21.29 -6.74
C GLY A 274 -9.41 -20.18 -6.88
N LEU A 275 -10.31 -20.01 -5.92
CA LEU A 275 -11.30 -18.93 -5.93
C LEU A 275 -10.67 -17.58 -5.60
N GLU A 276 -9.76 -17.52 -4.64
CA GLU A 276 -9.01 -16.30 -4.34
C GLU A 276 -8.19 -15.86 -5.55
N TYR A 277 -7.42 -16.78 -6.16
CA TYR A 277 -6.60 -16.49 -7.34
C TYR A 277 -7.43 -16.06 -8.58
N ALA A 278 -8.62 -16.61 -8.71
CA ALA A 278 -9.53 -16.22 -9.79
C ALA A 278 -10.13 -14.82 -9.60
N THR A 279 -10.06 -14.27 -8.40
CA THR A 279 -10.70 -12.99 -8.03
C THR A 279 -9.73 -11.81 -8.10
N VAL A 280 -8.51 -11.98 -7.63
CA VAL A 280 -7.50 -10.91 -7.54
C VAL A 280 -6.32 -11.17 -8.46
N PRO A 281 -5.65 -10.12 -8.98
CA PRO A 281 -4.51 -10.27 -9.88
C PRO A 281 -3.41 -11.15 -9.29
N GLN A 282 -2.91 -12.06 -10.11
CA GLN A 282 -1.79 -12.94 -9.84
C GLN A 282 -0.63 -12.64 -10.78
N LYS A 283 0.57 -13.15 -10.49
CA LYS A 283 1.77 -12.96 -11.30
C LYS A 283 1.56 -13.24 -12.79
N PRO A 284 0.91 -14.34 -13.22
CA PRO A 284 0.65 -14.60 -14.65
C PRO A 284 -0.24 -13.53 -15.31
N ASP A 285 -1.18 -12.93 -14.57
CA ASP A 285 -2.02 -11.87 -15.10
C ASP A 285 -1.20 -10.59 -15.33
N VAL A 286 -0.33 -10.24 -14.39
CA VAL A 286 0.58 -9.09 -14.49
C VAL A 286 1.52 -9.27 -15.69
N GLU A 287 2.14 -10.46 -15.82
CA GLU A 287 3.03 -10.77 -16.94
C GLU A 287 2.31 -10.65 -18.28
N ARG A 288 1.14 -11.27 -18.42
CA ARG A 288 0.34 -11.19 -19.64
C ARG A 288 0.01 -9.76 -20.04
N VAL A 289 -0.51 -8.96 -19.10
CA VAL A 289 -0.90 -7.57 -19.39
C VAL A 289 0.31 -6.71 -19.74
N LEU A 290 1.47 -6.93 -19.11
CA LEU A 290 2.69 -6.20 -19.44
C LEU A 290 3.25 -6.59 -20.80
N ARG A 291 3.24 -7.88 -21.17
CA ARG A 291 3.64 -8.32 -22.53
C ARG A 291 2.75 -7.69 -23.60
N ASP A 292 1.44 -7.70 -23.38
CA ASP A 292 0.48 -7.08 -24.29
C ASP A 292 0.75 -5.56 -24.40
N LEU A 293 1.02 -4.90 -23.29
CA LEU A 293 1.30 -3.45 -23.23
C LEU A 293 2.61 -3.09 -23.95
N LEU A 294 3.66 -3.91 -23.81
CA LEU A 294 4.95 -3.70 -24.44
C LEU A 294 4.91 -3.91 -25.96
N THR A 295 4.06 -4.82 -26.43
CA THR A 295 3.96 -5.20 -27.85
C THR A 295 2.86 -4.45 -28.61
N GLU A 296 1.97 -3.72 -27.92
CA GLU A 296 0.89 -2.95 -28.56
C GLU A 296 1.50 -1.85 -29.45
N PRO A 297 1.12 -1.77 -30.75
CA PRO A 297 1.59 -0.69 -31.64
C PRO A 297 1.17 0.70 -31.12
N ALA A 298 2.07 1.66 -31.27
CA ALA A 298 1.84 3.07 -30.88
C ALA A 298 0.91 3.80 -31.87
#